data_0abf7f4aaacd94432405892f496553b5
#
_entry.id   0abf7f4aaacd94432405892f496553b5
#
_cell.length_a   1.000
_cell.length_b   1.000
_cell.length_c   1.000
_cell.angle_alpha   90.00
_cell.angle_beta   90.00
_cell.angle_gamma   90.00
#
_symmetry.space_group_name_H-M   'P 1'
#
loop_
_entity.id
_entity.type
_entity.pdbx_description
1 polymer ?
#
loop_
_entity_poly.entity_id
_entity_poly.type
_entity_poly.pdbx_seq_one_letter_code
_entity_poly.pdbx_strand_id
1 'polypeptide(L)'
;MVQGRLGRWYLASVALVAALLLSALAMLVLDRAMRVQALSETRTAAEGQAAILAAGLESELNKFTLVPRVLAVDPEVAALLGGDNAQRAPINRRLAALARQTNAAAIYLMDARGLTLASSNWDRPDSFIGSNYGFRDYFAGALRNGTQTEFALGTVSRRPGLYLAERVGPAARPLGVVAVKVEFDSLERKWRDAEDGVFVTDADGIVLLASNPDWRFRAAPTGSEAAEQRDPARDAMRFGVARIKRFELPATGEASRTVRMIEKIQPIAPVGWELHLLSDPTARLSVAVANGRLAGVSVLGMLGLAAAAAFLWRRQRQARAAADVAAQTATLREQLQQANRLATLGQITAGLGHEIRQPLAAMRVYAENGERLLASDRTDEAAENFGKIAGLAGRIGEITEEQLHFSRRSAEEPRDIRLGDVIDGSLLLLRDQIRQRGIALTLPAPEASAAMVRARHVQLEQVLVNLLQNAVQACDGEGEITLAITTSGDKLHLSVADNGPGVQQALRDTLFQPFVTSKREGIGLGLAIARDIMRQLDGDLVHDDTAHGARFTMVMPAA
;
A
#
# COMPACT_ATOMS: atom_id res chain seq x y z
N MET A 1 -1.70 -19.83 25.40
CA MET A 1 -1.99 -18.71 24.46
C MET A 1 -0.77 -18.08 23.78
N VAL A 2 0.46 -18.23 24.26
CA VAL A 2 1.69 -17.60 23.70
C VAL A 2 2.19 -18.30 22.44
N GLN A 3 2.13 -19.63 22.34
CA GLN A 3 2.61 -20.40 21.17
C GLN A 3 1.84 -20.13 19.86
N GLY A 4 0.57 -19.80 19.91
CA GLY A 4 -0.21 -19.49 18.70
C GLY A 4 0.09 -18.10 18.07
N ARG A 5 0.64 -17.16 18.84
CA ARG A 5 1.04 -15.84 18.36
C ARG A 5 2.36 -15.88 17.59
N LEU A 6 3.36 -16.62 18.07
CA LEU A 6 4.67 -16.78 17.42
C LEU A 6 4.55 -17.43 16.03
N GLY A 7 3.73 -18.47 15.88
CA GLY A 7 3.49 -19.12 14.58
C GLY A 7 2.83 -18.19 13.55
N ARG A 8 1.93 -17.29 13.96
CA ARG A 8 1.27 -16.33 13.06
C ARG A 8 2.21 -15.23 12.58
N TRP A 9 3.14 -14.78 13.41
CA TRP A 9 4.17 -13.81 13.01
C TRP A 9 5.17 -14.42 12.03
N TYR A 10 5.58 -15.67 12.25
CA TYR A 10 6.47 -16.39 11.34
C TYR A 10 5.82 -16.61 9.96
N LEU A 11 4.57 -17.04 9.90
CA LEU A 11 3.83 -17.17 8.64
C LEU A 11 3.64 -15.83 7.90
N ALA A 12 3.39 -14.75 8.63
CA ALA A 12 3.27 -13.41 8.05
C ALA A 12 4.61 -12.90 7.48
N SER A 13 5.73 -13.13 8.16
CA SER A 13 7.05 -12.75 7.65
C SER A 13 7.47 -13.59 6.45
N VAL A 14 7.19 -14.89 6.42
CA VAL A 14 7.44 -15.76 5.25
C VAL A 14 6.61 -15.31 4.05
N ALA A 15 5.32 -14.99 4.25
CA ALA A 15 4.45 -14.48 3.19
C ALA A 15 4.92 -13.12 2.66
N LEU A 16 5.41 -12.23 3.52
CA LEU A 16 5.98 -10.93 3.12
C LEU A 16 7.24 -11.13 2.27
N VAL A 17 8.16 -11.99 2.70
CA VAL A 17 9.39 -12.30 1.95
C VAL A 17 9.05 -12.92 0.59
N ALA A 18 8.12 -13.86 0.54
CA ALA A 18 7.66 -14.46 -0.70
C ALA A 18 7.03 -13.42 -1.66
N ALA A 19 6.22 -12.50 -1.14
CA ALA A 19 5.64 -11.40 -1.93
C ALA A 19 6.71 -10.45 -2.48
N LEU A 20 7.74 -10.11 -1.69
CA LEU A 20 8.86 -9.29 -2.13
C LEU A 20 9.69 -9.99 -3.23
N LEU A 21 9.96 -11.28 -3.09
CA LEU A 21 10.68 -12.08 -4.10
C LEU A 21 9.88 -12.18 -5.40
N LEU A 22 8.57 -12.42 -5.33
CA LEU A 22 7.69 -12.44 -6.49
C LEU A 22 7.62 -11.07 -7.18
N SER A 23 7.58 -9.99 -6.42
CA SER A 23 7.59 -8.63 -6.94
C SER A 23 8.90 -8.29 -7.65
N ALA A 24 10.04 -8.70 -7.07
CA ALA A 24 11.35 -8.53 -7.67
C ALA A 24 11.47 -9.33 -8.97
N LEU A 25 11.00 -10.58 -8.98
CA LEU A 25 10.97 -11.42 -10.17
C LEU A 25 10.08 -10.83 -11.27
N ALA A 26 8.87 -10.37 -10.93
CA ALA A 26 7.97 -9.72 -11.86
C ALA A 26 8.58 -8.45 -12.47
N MET A 27 9.26 -7.64 -11.66
CA MET A 27 9.99 -6.44 -12.11
C MET A 27 11.12 -6.79 -13.09
N LEU A 28 11.85 -7.86 -12.83
CA LEU A 28 12.94 -8.34 -13.68
C LEU A 28 12.42 -8.87 -15.02
N VAL A 29 11.31 -9.60 -15.00
CA VAL A 29 10.63 -10.08 -16.21
C VAL A 29 10.10 -8.91 -17.04
N LEU A 30 9.48 -7.92 -16.40
CA LEU A 30 8.98 -6.71 -17.06
C LEU A 30 10.11 -5.91 -17.70
N ASP A 31 11.22 -5.66 -16.96
CA ASP A 31 12.40 -4.95 -17.48
C ASP A 31 12.96 -5.67 -18.72
N ARG A 32 13.06 -7.02 -18.68
CA ARG A 32 13.51 -7.81 -19.81
C ARG A 32 12.55 -7.73 -21.01
N ALA A 33 11.26 -7.81 -20.77
CA ALA A 33 10.23 -7.71 -21.83
C ALA A 33 10.27 -6.35 -22.52
N MET A 34 10.33 -5.26 -21.72
CA MET A 34 10.42 -3.89 -22.25
C MET A 34 11.69 -3.65 -23.08
N ARG A 35 12.83 -4.23 -22.65
CA ARG A 35 14.08 -4.16 -23.45
C ARG A 35 13.94 -4.89 -24.78
N VAL A 36 13.39 -6.11 -24.78
CA VAL A 36 13.19 -6.89 -26.01
C VAL A 36 12.26 -6.15 -26.96
N GLN A 37 11.18 -5.60 -26.45
CA GLN A 37 10.22 -4.82 -27.25
C GLN A 37 10.87 -3.56 -27.83
N ALA A 38 11.58 -2.76 -27.02
CA ALA A 38 12.25 -1.55 -27.48
C ALA A 38 13.31 -1.84 -28.56
N LEU A 39 14.04 -2.95 -28.41
CA LEU A 39 15.00 -3.40 -29.44
C LEU A 39 14.30 -3.81 -30.73
N SER A 40 13.18 -4.53 -30.66
CA SER A 40 12.41 -4.92 -31.85
C SER A 40 11.83 -3.71 -32.58
N GLU A 41 11.25 -2.77 -31.83
CA GLU A 41 10.73 -1.52 -32.39
C GLU A 41 11.84 -0.68 -33.06
N THR A 42 13.02 -0.60 -32.41
CA THR A 42 14.18 0.09 -33.00
C THR A 42 14.65 -0.60 -34.26
N ARG A 43 14.66 -1.93 -34.32
CA ARG A 43 15.01 -2.69 -35.52
C ARG A 43 14.06 -2.44 -36.66
N THR A 44 12.77 -2.48 -36.41
CA THR A 44 11.74 -2.24 -37.45
C THR A 44 11.79 -0.80 -37.95
N ALA A 45 11.98 0.17 -37.05
CA ALA A 45 12.13 1.57 -37.42
C ALA A 45 13.39 1.80 -38.26
N ALA A 46 14.52 1.22 -37.85
CA ALA A 46 15.78 1.30 -38.60
C ALA A 46 15.67 0.64 -40.00
N GLU A 47 14.94 -0.45 -40.12
CA GLU A 47 14.68 -1.14 -41.39
C GLU A 47 13.86 -0.25 -42.35
N GLY A 48 12.78 0.34 -41.87
CA GLY A 48 11.97 1.29 -42.65
C GLY A 48 12.77 2.52 -43.06
N GLN A 49 13.58 3.07 -42.16
CA GLN A 49 14.42 4.22 -42.44
C GLN A 49 15.53 3.88 -43.48
N ALA A 50 16.20 2.73 -43.33
CA ALA A 50 17.19 2.27 -44.29
C ALA A 50 16.61 2.10 -45.70
N ALA A 51 15.39 1.54 -45.80
CA ALA A 51 14.68 1.39 -47.06
C ALA A 51 14.37 2.75 -47.71
N ILE A 52 13.94 3.76 -46.95
CA ILE A 52 13.69 5.12 -47.44
C ILE A 52 14.98 5.76 -47.95
N LEU A 53 16.07 5.65 -47.20
CA LEU A 53 17.37 6.21 -47.58
C LEU A 53 17.92 5.54 -48.84
N ALA A 54 17.78 4.20 -48.93
CA ALA A 54 18.20 3.44 -50.12
C ALA A 54 17.39 3.84 -51.36
N ALA A 55 16.05 3.90 -51.23
CA ALA A 55 15.18 4.35 -52.32
C ALA A 55 15.49 5.80 -52.77
N GLY A 56 15.81 6.68 -51.81
CA GLY A 56 16.26 8.04 -52.07
C GLY A 56 17.56 8.09 -52.89
N LEU A 57 18.55 7.29 -52.53
CA LEU A 57 19.82 7.19 -53.25
C LEU A 57 19.61 6.55 -54.62
N GLU A 58 18.82 5.49 -54.76
CA GLU A 58 18.46 4.91 -56.06
C GLU A 58 17.81 5.92 -56.99
N SER A 59 16.88 6.73 -56.45
CA SER A 59 16.24 7.79 -57.22
C SER A 59 17.25 8.84 -57.73
N GLU A 60 18.21 9.24 -56.88
CA GLU A 60 19.27 10.15 -57.30
C GLU A 60 20.19 9.53 -58.38
N LEU A 61 20.59 8.28 -58.24
CA LEU A 61 21.40 7.55 -59.21
C LEU A 61 20.69 7.43 -60.56
N ASN A 62 19.42 7.09 -60.55
CA ASN A 62 18.62 6.89 -61.77
C ASN A 62 18.47 8.16 -62.61
N LYS A 63 18.49 9.36 -62.00
CA LYS A 63 18.47 10.63 -62.75
C LYS A 63 19.66 10.77 -63.73
N PHE A 64 20.79 10.21 -63.38
CA PHE A 64 22.01 10.36 -64.13
C PHE A 64 22.27 9.23 -65.13
N THR A 65 21.63 8.08 -65.03
CA THR A 65 21.86 6.91 -65.90
C THR A 65 21.45 7.16 -67.35
N LEU A 66 20.45 8.02 -67.60
CA LEU A 66 19.98 8.34 -68.93
C LEU A 66 20.87 9.38 -69.67
N VAL A 67 21.56 10.26 -68.94
CA VAL A 67 22.31 11.35 -69.49
C VAL A 67 23.43 10.86 -70.44
N PRO A 68 24.36 9.98 -70.03
CA PRO A 68 25.37 9.46 -70.90
C PRO A 68 24.80 8.68 -72.09
N ARG A 69 23.74 7.92 -71.94
CA ARG A 69 23.07 7.16 -73.01
C ARG A 69 22.49 8.03 -74.08
N VAL A 70 21.78 9.11 -73.70
CA VAL A 70 21.27 10.08 -74.68
C VAL A 70 22.38 10.78 -75.42
N LEU A 71 23.44 11.20 -74.74
CA LEU A 71 24.57 11.84 -75.35
C LEU A 71 25.39 10.89 -76.24
N ALA A 72 25.45 9.61 -75.95
CA ALA A 72 26.18 8.60 -76.70
C ALA A 72 25.62 8.33 -78.11
N VAL A 73 24.35 8.59 -78.34
CA VAL A 73 23.64 8.43 -79.63
C VAL A 73 23.45 9.76 -80.33
N ASP A 74 23.96 10.87 -79.80
CA ASP A 74 23.83 12.20 -80.37
C ASP A 74 24.75 12.38 -81.55
N PRO A 75 24.22 12.78 -82.75
CA PRO A 75 25.02 12.94 -83.93
C PRO A 75 26.09 14.02 -83.82
N GLU A 76 25.84 15.13 -83.08
CA GLU A 76 26.82 16.20 -82.89
C GLU A 76 28.00 15.73 -82.00
N VAL A 77 27.70 14.90 -80.97
CA VAL A 77 28.70 14.26 -80.12
C VAL A 77 29.58 13.32 -80.99
N ALA A 78 28.94 12.50 -81.81
CA ALA A 78 29.64 11.59 -82.70
C ALA A 78 30.52 12.38 -83.75
N ALA A 79 30.04 13.48 -84.28
CA ALA A 79 30.79 14.33 -85.22
C ALA A 79 32.05 14.94 -84.55
N LEU A 80 31.91 15.49 -83.35
CA LEU A 80 33.04 16.02 -82.56
C LEU A 80 34.12 14.95 -82.32
N LEU A 81 33.69 13.74 -81.84
CA LEU A 81 34.61 12.64 -81.55
C LEU A 81 35.23 12.06 -82.85
N GLY A 82 34.52 12.22 -83.98
CA GLY A 82 35.00 11.89 -85.31
C GLY A 82 35.98 12.91 -85.91
N GLY A 83 36.24 14.03 -85.21
CA GLY A 83 37.24 15.04 -85.61
C GLY A 83 36.65 16.39 -86.02
N ASP A 84 35.34 16.60 -86.04
CA ASP A 84 34.72 17.89 -86.34
C ASP A 84 34.88 18.88 -85.18
N ASN A 85 35.94 19.58 -85.12
CA ASN A 85 36.28 20.56 -84.09
C ASN A 85 35.31 21.76 -84.00
N ALA A 86 34.55 22.04 -85.11
CA ALA A 86 33.57 23.12 -85.11
C ALA A 86 32.44 22.89 -84.04
N GLN A 87 32.16 21.63 -83.72
CA GLN A 87 31.16 21.25 -82.72
C GLN A 87 31.61 21.45 -81.27
N ARG A 88 32.86 21.67 -80.98
CA ARG A 88 33.43 21.77 -79.64
C ARG A 88 32.75 22.88 -78.80
N ALA A 89 32.68 24.09 -79.32
CA ALA A 89 32.09 25.21 -78.56
C ALA A 89 30.56 25.09 -78.34
N PRO A 90 29.74 24.69 -79.34
CA PRO A 90 28.32 24.38 -79.12
C PRO A 90 28.11 23.28 -78.08
N ILE A 91 28.85 22.18 -78.21
CA ILE A 91 28.77 21.06 -77.33
C ILE A 91 29.14 21.45 -75.90
N ASN A 92 30.21 22.17 -75.65
CA ASN A 92 30.62 22.65 -74.33
C ASN A 92 29.49 23.44 -73.66
N ARG A 93 28.82 24.38 -74.35
CA ARG A 93 27.70 25.16 -73.84
C ARG A 93 26.52 24.26 -73.50
N ARG A 94 26.20 23.27 -74.35
CA ARG A 94 25.13 22.29 -74.15
C ARG A 94 25.41 21.40 -72.96
N LEU A 95 26.63 20.87 -72.83
CA LEU A 95 27.05 20.08 -71.66
C LEU A 95 26.96 20.90 -70.36
N ALA A 96 27.37 22.17 -70.40
CA ALA A 96 27.26 23.07 -69.24
C ALA A 96 25.81 23.33 -68.83
N ALA A 97 24.91 23.55 -69.82
CA ALA A 97 23.49 23.70 -69.53
C ALA A 97 22.91 22.42 -68.96
N LEU A 98 23.22 21.25 -69.51
CA LEU A 98 22.73 19.94 -69.05
C LEU A 98 23.26 19.59 -67.64
N ALA A 99 24.53 19.89 -67.37
CA ALA A 99 25.12 19.68 -66.04
C ALA A 99 24.39 20.51 -64.95
N ARG A 100 24.06 21.80 -65.27
CA ARG A 100 23.25 22.64 -64.34
C ARG A 100 21.84 22.11 -64.14
N GLN A 101 21.15 21.70 -65.22
CA GLN A 101 19.78 21.19 -65.17
C GLN A 101 19.69 19.87 -64.40
N THR A 102 20.67 19.00 -64.55
CA THR A 102 20.69 17.67 -63.88
C THR A 102 21.40 17.70 -62.52
N ASN A 103 22.06 18.81 -62.17
CA ASN A 103 22.94 18.92 -61.02
C ASN A 103 24.13 17.92 -61.08
N ALA A 104 24.59 17.57 -62.28
CA ALA A 104 25.80 16.79 -62.47
C ALA A 104 27.06 17.65 -62.17
N ALA A 105 28.04 17.06 -61.48
CA ALA A 105 29.27 17.75 -61.13
C ALA A 105 30.08 18.09 -62.39
N ALA A 106 30.10 17.18 -63.36
CA ALA A 106 30.67 17.40 -64.68
C ALA A 106 30.11 16.40 -65.71
N ILE A 107 30.03 16.85 -66.99
CA ILE A 107 29.74 16.02 -68.15
C ILE A 107 30.82 16.29 -69.15
N TYR A 108 31.50 15.28 -69.69
CA TYR A 108 32.60 15.44 -70.56
C TYR A 108 32.70 14.30 -71.58
N LEU A 109 33.35 14.63 -72.72
CA LEU A 109 33.55 13.74 -73.88
C LEU A 109 35.04 13.47 -74.10
N MET A 110 35.36 12.18 -74.19
CA MET A 110 36.70 11.68 -74.38
C MET A 110 36.79 10.97 -75.72
N ASP A 111 37.92 11.17 -76.46
CA ASP A 111 38.21 10.40 -77.66
C ASP A 111 38.51 8.91 -77.31
N ALA A 112 38.74 8.08 -78.33
CA ALA A 112 39.08 6.66 -78.16
C ALA A 112 40.42 6.42 -77.44
N ARG A 113 41.24 7.42 -77.15
CA ARG A 113 42.47 7.36 -76.34
C ARG A 113 42.34 7.92 -74.96
N GLY A 114 41.12 8.38 -74.59
CA GLY A 114 40.80 8.94 -73.28
C GLY A 114 41.14 10.45 -73.16
N LEU A 115 41.51 11.14 -74.20
CA LEU A 115 41.71 12.58 -74.14
C LEU A 115 40.38 13.32 -74.15
N THR A 116 40.16 14.19 -73.18
CA THR A 116 38.94 14.99 -73.09
C THR A 116 38.91 16.12 -74.11
N LEU A 117 37.95 16.06 -75.04
CA LEU A 117 37.77 17.04 -76.10
C LEU A 117 36.76 18.14 -75.77
N ALA A 118 35.74 17.82 -74.99
CA ALA A 118 34.69 18.74 -74.53
C ALA A 118 34.28 18.48 -73.12
N SER A 119 33.88 19.51 -72.35
CA SER A 119 33.46 19.38 -70.96
C SER A 119 32.50 20.50 -70.57
N SER A 120 31.56 20.15 -69.60
CA SER A 120 30.63 21.11 -69.03
C SER A 120 31.28 22.23 -68.21
N ASN A 121 32.51 22.01 -67.72
CA ASN A 121 33.31 22.99 -66.96
C ASN A 121 34.43 23.61 -67.83
N TRP A 122 34.19 23.72 -69.13
CA TRP A 122 35.16 24.16 -70.13
C TRP A 122 35.75 25.58 -69.87
N ASP A 123 34.99 26.43 -69.21
CA ASP A 123 35.27 27.82 -68.87
C ASP A 123 35.87 28.01 -67.46
N ARG A 124 36.18 26.95 -66.78
CA ARG A 124 36.65 26.98 -65.38
C ARG A 124 38.11 26.60 -65.26
N PRO A 125 38.82 27.09 -64.21
CA PRO A 125 40.24 26.74 -64.01
C PRO A 125 40.46 25.23 -63.80
N ASP A 126 39.41 24.52 -63.26
CA ASP A 126 39.41 23.09 -63.09
C ASP A 126 38.77 22.30 -64.24
N SER A 127 38.90 22.86 -65.46
CA SER A 127 38.40 22.24 -66.68
C SER A 127 39.06 20.90 -66.97
N PHE A 128 38.21 19.95 -67.44
CA PHE A 128 38.68 18.61 -67.80
C PHE A 128 39.22 18.52 -69.21
N ILE A 129 39.06 19.58 -70.05
CA ILE A 129 39.57 19.61 -71.42
C ILE A 129 41.08 19.43 -71.41
N GLY A 130 41.58 18.55 -72.26
CA GLY A 130 43.00 18.24 -72.39
C GLY A 130 43.50 17.20 -71.37
N SER A 131 42.71 16.85 -70.37
CA SER A 131 43.07 15.76 -69.48
C SER A 131 42.82 14.41 -70.13
N ASN A 132 43.73 13.44 -69.88
CA ASN A 132 43.58 12.08 -70.37
C ASN A 132 43.15 11.15 -69.25
N TYR A 133 42.01 10.46 -69.44
CA TYR A 133 41.42 9.52 -68.52
C TYR A 133 41.42 8.08 -69.02
N GLY A 134 42.25 7.74 -70.02
CA GLY A 134 42.37 6.39 -70.56
C GLY A 134 42.75 5.31 -69.57
N PHE A 135 43.34 5.69 -68.43
CA PHE A 135 43.73 4.81 -67.33
C PHE A 135 42.60 4.48 -66.41
N ARG A 136 41.43 5.14 -66.50
CA ARG A 136 40.28 4.93 -65.61
C ARG A 136 39.47 3.71 -66.01
N ASP A 137 39.02 2.92 -64.99
CA ASP A 137 38.20 1.71 -65.22
C ASP A 137 36.86 2.06 -65.88
N TYR A 138 36.23 3.20 -65.57
CA TYR A 138 35.01 3.64 -66.25
C TYR A 138 35.21 3.89 -67.75
N PHE A 139 36.35 4.40 -68.16
CA PHE A 139 36.66 4.66 -69.57
C PHE A 139 36.94 3.34 -70.32
N ALA A 140 37.88 2.53 -69.78
CA ALA A 140 38.27 1.28 -70.41
C ALA A 140 37.12 0.27 -70.45
N GLY A 141 36.32 0.24 -69.37
CA GLY A 141 35.12 -0.61 -69.28
C GLY A 141 34.04 -0.17 -70.27
N ALA A 142 33.71 1.10 -70.35
CA ALA A 142 32.73 1.62 -71.33
C ALA A 142 33.14 1.31 -72.78
N LEU A 143 34.39 1.48 -73.12
CA LEU A 143 34.88 1.13 -74.47
C LEU A 143 34.65 -0.33 -74.82
N ARG A 144 34.91 -1.28 -73.86
CA ARG A 144 34.74 -2.72 -74.08
C ARG A 144 33.28 -3.14 -74.04
N ASN A 145 32.60 -2.75 -72.99
CA ASN A 145 31.25 -3.32 -72.59
C ASN A 145 30.10 -2.46 -73.09
N GLY A 146 30.35 -1.23 -73.61
CA GLY A 146 29.30 -0.27 -73.97
C GLY A 146 29.02 0.74 -72.88
N THR A 147 28.87 0.26 -71.63
CA THR A 147 28.63 1.08 -70.44
C THR A 147 29.54 0.65 -69.31
N GLN A 148 29.89 1.55 -68.41
CA GLN A 148 30.65 1.26 -67.21
C GLN A 148 30.36 2.31 -66.12
N THR A 149 30.33 1.89 -64.93
CA THR A 149 30.17 2.76 -63.75
C THR A 149 31.34 2.56 -62.79
N GLU A 150 31.93 3.63 -62.29
CA GLU A 150 33.02 3.60 -61.32
C GLU A 150 32.86 4.71 -60.30
N PHE A 151 32.97 4.38 -58.99
CA PHE A 151 33.11 5.42 -57.95
C PHE A 151 34.60 5.64 -57.70
N ALA A 152 35.07 6.86 -57.80
CA ALA A 152 36.49 7.18 -57.66
C ALA A 152 36.75 8.63 -57.22
N LEU A 153 37.92 8.85 -56.64
CA LEU A 153 38.40 10.20 -56.34
C LEU A 153 38.75 10.91 -57.64
N GLY A 154 38.20 12.10 -57.84
CA GLY A 154 38.55 12.94 -59.01
C GLY A 154 39.99 13.41 -58.96
N THR A 155 40.72 13.26 -60.10
CA THR A 155 42.11 13.67 -60.19
C THR A 155 42.28 15.19 -60.20
N VAL A 156 41.41 15.92 -60.89
CA VAL A 156 41.40 17.38 -60.97
C VAL A 156 40.62 17.99 -59.79
N SER A 157 39.38 17.58 -59.59
CA SER A 157 38.52 18.17 -58.56
C SER A 157 38.89 17.77 -57.14
N ARG A 158 39.66 16.68 -56.96
CA ARG A 158 39.96 16.04 -55.63
C ARG A 158 38.72 15.70 -54.79
N ARG A 159 37.58 15.59 -55.46
CA ARG A 159 36.30 15.20 -54.84
C ARG A 159 35.92 13.83 -55.34
N PRO A 160 35.45 12.96 -54.42
CA PRO A 160 34.93 11.65 -54.78
C PRO A 160 33.62 11.79 -55.55
N GLY A 161 33.36 10.88 -56.45
CA GLY A 161 32.12 10.87 -57.21
C GLY A 161 31.95 9.59 -58.01
N LEU A 162 30.70 9.37 -58.43
CA LEU A 162 30.32 8.31 -59.33
C LEU A 162 30.47 8.77 -60.75
N TYR A 163 31.18 8.01 -61.55
CA TYR A 163 31.39 8.22 -62.98
C TYR A 163 30.53 7.20 -63.74
N LEU A 164 29.58 7.71 -64.52
CA LEU A 164 28.72 6.93 -65.42
C LEU A 164 29.23 7.18 -66.85
N ALA A 165 29.70 6.14 -67.48
CA ALA A 165 30.33 6.25 -68.81
C ALA A 165 29.62 5.36 -69.81
N GLU A 166 29.44 5.90 -71.02
CA GLU A 166 28.81 5.25 -72.17
C GLU A 166 29.67 5.40 -73.40
N ARG A 167 29.81 4.34 -74.20
CA ARG A 167 30.56 4.33 -75.42
C ARG A 167 29.81 5.08 -76.52
N VAL A 168 30.51 5.92 -77.24
CA VAL A 168 30.04 6.57 -78.44
C VAL A 168 30.53 5.82 -79.67
N GLY A 169 29.61 5.43 -80.56
CA GLY A 169 29.89 4.68 -81.76
C GLY A 169 29.87 3.14 -81.58
N PRO A 170 30.02 2.41 -82.69
CA PRO A 170 29.89 0.97 -82.71
C PRO A 170 31.03 0.25 -81.98
N ALA A 171 30.77 -0.96 -81.46
CA ALA A 171 31.76 -1.71 -80.69
C ALA A 171 33.06 -2.01 -81.49
N ALA A 172 32.94 -2.24 -82.80
CA ALA A 172 34.06 -2.54 -83.64
C ALA A 172 34.96 -1.29 -83.92
N ARG A 173 34.40 -0.09 -83.80
CA ARG A 173 35.13 1.18 -84.02
C ARG A 173 34.61 2.29 -83.14
N PRO A 174 34.91 2.23 -81.84
CA PRO A 174 34.44 3.23 -80.90
C PRO A 174 35.04 4.61 -81.25
N LEU A 175 34.22 5.64 -81.23
CA LEU A 175 34.65 7.04 -81.44
C LEU A 175 35.18 7.64 -80.12
N GLY A 176 34.69 7.22 -79.04
CA GLY A 176 35.08 7.69 -77.72
C GLY A 176 34.08 7.31 -76.63
N VAL A 177 34.12 8.05 -75.53
CA VAL A 177 33.27 7.82 -74.35
C VAL A 177 32.70 9.14 -73.82
N VAL A 178 31.43 9.19 -73.55
CA VAL A 178 30.80 10.23 -72.71
C VAL A 178 30.82 9.82 -71.30
N ALA A 179 31.20 10.71 -70.38
CA ALA A 179 31.17 10.45 -68.93
C ALA A 179 30.43 11.57 -68.21
N VAL A 180 29.61 11.13 -67.20
CA VAL A 180 28.90 11.99 -66.24
C VAL A 180 29.46 11.73 -64.86
N LYS A 181 29.95 12.77 -64.19
CA LYS A 181 30.42 12.75 -62.84
C LYS A 181 29.30 13.22 -61.90
N VAL A 182 28.95 12.45 -60.88
CA VAL A 182 27.99 12.79 -59.85
C VAL A 182 28.71 12.87 -58.51
N GLU A 183 28.53 13.96 -57.80
CA GLU A 183 29.03 14.15 -56.43
C GLU A 183 27.86 14.10 -55.43
N PHE A 184 28.08 13.56 -54.24
CA PHE A 184 27.04 13.30 -53.24
C PHE A 184 27.18 14.15 -51.97
N ASP A 185 27.98 15.21 -52.00
CA ASP A 185 28.26 16.06 -50.82
C ASP A 185 26.99 16.61 -50.17
N SER A 186 25.96 16.93 -50.95
CA SER A 186 24.68 17.41 -50.42
C SER A 186 23.88 16.31 -49.68
N LEU A 187 23.97 15.08 -50.19
CA LEU A 187 23.32 13.92 -49.59
C LEU A 187 24.01 13.53 -48.27
N GLU A 188 25.33 13.47 -48.28
CA GLU A 188 26.12 13.15 -47.10
C GLU A 188 25.99 14.21 -46.00
N ARG A 189 25.84 15.51 -46.36
CA ARG A 189 25.47 16.53 -45.36
C ARG A 189 24.14 16.27 -44.73
N LYS A 190 23.08 15.93 -45.49
CA LYS A 190 21.77 15.59 -44.96
C LYS A 190 21.82 14.40 -44.01
N TRP A 191 22.61 13.37 -44.35
CA TRP A 191 22.80 12.21 -43.46
C TRP A 191 23.51 12.57 -42.14
N ARG A 192 24.48 13.50 -42.20
CA ARG A 192 25.19 13.99 -41.02
C ARG A 192 24.29 14.78 -40.10
N ASP A 193 23.44 15.63 -40.67
CA ASP A 193 22.52 16.48 -39.93
C ASP A 193 21.39 15.66 -39.26
N ALA A 194 21.12 14.44 -39.73
CA ALA A 194 20.15 13.53 -39.16
C ALA A 194 20.68 12.71 -37.96
N GLU A 195 21.94 12.92 -37.55
CA GLU A 195 22.62 12.23 -36.42
C GLU A 195 22.71 10.70 -36.56
N ASP A 196 22.20 10.12 -37.64
CA ASP A 196 22.28 8.68 -37.88
C ASP A 196 23.63 8.34 -38.58
N GLY A 197 24.22 7.24 -38.16
CA GLY A 197 25.39 6.70 -38.85
C GLY A 197 24.99 6.01 -40.15
N VAL A 198 25.09 6.71 -41.26
CA VAL A 198 24.79 6.16 -42.60
C VAL A 198 26.07 6.05 -43.44
N PHE A 199 26.27 4.90 -44.06
CA PHE A 199 27.32 4.72 -45.06
C PHE A 199 26.88 3.76 -46.16
N VAL A 200 27.55 3.85 -47.30
CA VAL A 200 27.30 3.03 -48.48
C VAL A 200 28.59 2.32 -48.87
N THR A 201 28.51 1.01 -49.10
CA THR A 201 29.66 0.21 -49.56
C THR A 201 29.47 -0.24 -51.00
N ASP A 202 30.60 -0.52 -51.66
CA ASP A 202 30.58 -1.31 -52.89
C ASP A 202 30.56 -2.81 -52.61
N ALA A 203 30.54 -3.64 -53.66
CA ALA A 203 30.54 -5.09 -53.57
C ALA A 203 31.77 -5.67 -52.83
N ASP A 204 32.85 -4.93 -52.73
CA ASP A 204 34.05 -5.32 -52.00
C ASP A 204 34.00 -4.87 -50.52
N GLY A 205 32.92 -4.21 -50.08
CA GLY A 205 32.74 -3.69 -48.72
C GLY A 205 33.52 -2.40 -48.43
N ILE A 206 33.92 -1.65 -49.47
CA ILE A 206 34.60 -0.36 -49.29
C ILE A 206 33.58 0.77 -49.20
N VAL A 207 33.71 1.59 -48.17
CA VAL A 207 32.83 2.74 -47.92
C VAL A 207 33.07 3.82 -48.99
N LEU A 208 32.03 4.07 -49.76
CA LEU A 208 32.03 5.06 -50.85
C LEU A 208 31.45 6.39 -50.37
N LEU A 209 30.31 6.36 -49.71
CA LEU A 209 29.58 7.50 -49.15
C LEU A 209 29.39 7.30 -47.67
N ALA A 210 29.45 8.37 -46.88
CA ALA A 210 29.22 8.27 -45.45
C ALA A 210 28.76 9.59 -44.83
N SER A 211 27.92 9.49 -43.78
CA SER A 211 27.58 10.63 -42.93
C SER A 211 28.83 11.18 -42.21
N ASN A 212 29.75 10.32 -41.81
CA ASN A 212 31.05 10.69 -41.27
C ASN A 212 32.12 10.59 -42.38
N PRO A 213 32.75 11.71 -42.81
CA PRO A 213 33.77 11.71 -43.86
C PRO A 213 34.97 10.80 -43.56
N ASP A 214 35.31 10.57 -42.29
CA ASP A 214 36.47 9.75 -41.90
C ASP A 214 36.27 8.25 -42.20
N TRP A 215 35.07 7.83 -42.53
CA TRP A 215 34.77 6.45 -42.89
C TRP A 215 35.01 6.14 -44.35
N ARG A 216 35.05 7.19 -45.21
CA ARG A 216 35.25 7.01 -46.64
C ARG A 216 36.57 6.32 -46.96
N PHE A 217 36.50 5.43 -47.94
CA PHE A 217 37.61 4.64 -48.42
C PHE A 217 38.25 3.75 -47.35
N ARG A 218 37.44 3.36 -46.37
CA ARG A 218 37.81 2.32 -45.43
C ARG A 218 36.98 1.05 -45.70
N ALA A 219 37.50 -0.09 -45.33
CA ALA A 219 36.73 -1.35 -45.38
C ALA A 219 35.77 -1.45 -44.20
N ALA A 220 34.50 -1.72 -44.48
CA ALA A 220 33.51 -1.96 -43.45
C ALA A 220 33.82 -3.27 -42.68
N PRO A 221 33.39 -3.41 -41.41
CA PRO A 221 33.68 -4.60 -40.61
C PRO A 221 33.09 -5.88 -41.18
N THR A 222 31.97 -5.75 -41.90
CA THR A 222 31.26 -6.85 -42.60
C THR A 222 31.86 -7.15 -43.96
N GLY A 223 32.86 -6.36 -44.40
CA GLY A 223 33.55 -6.56 -45.68
C GLY A 223 34.29 -7.90 -45.72
N SER A 224 34.26 -8.54 -46.88
CA SER A 224 34.89 -9.85 -47.10
C SER A 224 36.40 -9.81 -46.88
N GLU A 225 37.03 -10.97 -46.64
CA GLU A 225 38.49 -11.13 -46.65
C GLU A 225 39.12 -10.63 -47.95
N ALA A 226 38.34 -10.48 -49.01
CA ALA A 226 38.72 -9.88 -50.26
C ALA A 226 39.26 -8.42 -50.11
N ALA A 227 38.84 -7.70 -49.07
CA ALA A 227 39.35 -6.35 -48.78
C ALA A 227 40.86 -6.35 -48.41
N GLU A 228 41.40 -7.47 -47.92
CA GLU A 228 42.81 -7.59 -47.52
C GLU A 228 43.72 -8.03 -48.67
N GLN A 229 43.20 -8.57 -49.79
CA GLN A 229 43.95 -9.04 -50.95
C GLN A 229 43.90 -8.09 -52.14
N ARG A 230 43.55 -6.82 -51.94
CA ARG A 230 43.42 -5.82 -53.00
C ARG A 230 44.79 -5.34 -53.50
N ASP A 231 44.79 -4.94 -54.76
CA ASP A 231 45.97 -4.31 -55.38
C ASP A 231 46.12 -2.86 -54.87
N PRO A 232 47.18 -2.55 -54.12
CA PRO A 232 47.40 -1.21 -53.60
C PRO A 232 47.54 -0.14 -54.70
N ALA A 233 48.05 -0.50 -55.88
CA ALA A 233 48.18 0.41 -56.98
C ALA A 233 46.81 0.81 -57.55
N ARG A 234 45.87 -0.13 -57.65
CA ARG A 234 44.50 0.14 -58.09
C ARG A 234 43.74 0.97 -57.05
N ASP A 235 43.93 0.70 -55.78
CA ASP A 235 43.31 1.49 -54.72
C ASP A 235 43.85 2.92 -54.66
N ALA A 236 45.18 3.11 -54.84
CA ALA A 236 45.74 4.43 -54.90
C ALA A 236 45.23 5.22 -56.14
N MET A 237 45.03 4.53 -57.25
CA MET A 237 44.48 5.12 -58.45
C MET A 237 42.99 5.47 -58.36
N ARG A 238 42.19 4.58 -57.74
CA ARG A 238 40.73 4.72 -57.58
C ARG A 238 40.38 5.69 -56.47
N PHE A 239 40.98 5.53 -55.27
CA PHE A 239 40.62 6.23 -54.06
C PHE A 239 41.64 7.24 -53.52
N GLY A 240 42.85 7.27 -54.12
CA GLY A 240 43.92 8.13 -53.63
C GLY A 240 44.59 7.69 -52.35
N VAL A 241 44.34 6.44 -51.92
CA VAL A 241 44.90 5.85 -50.70
C VAL A 241 45.71 4.61 -51.05
N ALA A 242 46.93 4.52 -50.56
CA ALA A 242 47.81 3.39 -50.85
C ALA A 242 47.41 2.10 -50.08
N ARG A 243 46.66 2.23 -49.02
CA ARG A 243 46.20 1.10 -48.23
C ARG A 243 44.84 1.42 -47.58
N ILE A 244 43.87 0.57 -47.84
CA ILE A 244 42.53 0.65 -47.22
C ILE A 244 42.62 0.12 -45.82
N LYS A 245 42.22 0.94 -44.85
CA LYS A 245 42.12 0.55 -43.43
C LYS A 245 40.71 0.10 -43.11
N ARG A 246 40.55 -0.87 -42.21
CA ARG A 246 39.23 -1.18 -41.63
C ARG A 246 38.81 -0.05 -40.70
N PHE A 247 37.55 0.24 -40.65
CA PHE A 247 37.01 1.08 -39.60
C PHE A 247 36.21 0.24 -38.61
N GLU A 248 36.26 0.63 -37.35
CA GLU A 248 35.44 -0.02 -36.31
C GLU A 248 34.13 0.74 -36.21
N LEU A 249 33.04 -0.03 -36.12
CA LEU A 249 31.72 0.56 -35.86
C LEU A 249 31.75 1.30 -34.52
N PRO A 250 31.21 2.52 -34.44
CA PRO A 250 31.13 3.23 -33.19
C PRO A 250 30.31 2.43 -32.15
N ALA A 251 30.85 2.31 -30.97
CA ALA A 251 30.15 1.74 -29.84
C ALA A 251 29.53 2.88 -29.02
N THR A 252 28.22 2.79 -28.74
CA THR A 252 27.55 3.77 -27.92
C THR A 252 27.32 3.23 -26.50
N GLY A 253 27.49 4.10 -25.49
CA GLY A 253 27.26 3.81 -24.08
C GLY A 253 28.36 4.35 -23.17
N GLU A 254 28.01 4.75 -21.96
CA GLU A 254 28.96 5.03 -20.88
C GLU A 254 29.81 3.80 -20.56
N ALA A 255 31.02 3.95 -20.09
CA ALA A 255 32.10 2.97 -19.92
C ALA A 255 31.70 1.64 -19.20
N SER A 256 30.51 1.51 -18.67
CA SER A 256 30.01 0.32 -17.95
C SER A 256 29.03 -0.57 -18.75
N ARG A 257 28.47 -0.09 -19.90
CA ARG A 257 27.52 -0.88 -20.72
C ARG A 257 27.61 -0.47 -22.18
N THR A 258 28.55 -1.06 -22.91
CA THR A 258 28.65 -0.88 -24.37
C THR A 258 27.45 -1.56 -25.04
N VAL A 259 26.54 -0.77 -25.60
CA VAL A 259 25.47 -1.28 -26.46
C VAL A 259 25.93 -1.20 -27.89
N ARG A 260 25.90 -2.32 -28.60
CA ARG A 260 26.20 -2.34 -30.04
C ARG A 260 25.08 -1.61 -30.79
N MET A 261 25.46 -0.76 -31.75
CA MET A 261 24.53 -0.16 -32.69
C MET A 261 23.79 -1.26 -33.48
N ILE A 262 22.55 -0.96 -33.83
CA ILE A 262 21.76 -1.83 -34.71
C ILE A 262 22.09 -1.44 -36.13
N GLU A 263 22.73 -2.36 -36.85
CA GLU A 263 23.03 -2.20 -38.28
C GLU A 263 21.90 -2.80 -39.11
N LYS A 264 21.43 -2.02 -40.11
CA LYS A 264 20.49 -2.49 -41.14
C LYS A 264 21.10 -2.22 -42.50
N ILE A 265 21.08 -3.25 -43.36
CA ILE A 265 21.67 -3.23 -44.69
C ILE A 265 20.54 -3.31 -45.71
N GLN A 266 20.61 -2.43 -46.71
CA GLN A 266 19.70 -2.41 -47.86
C GLN A 266 20.49 -2.34 -49.17
N PRO A 267 20.21 -3.25 -50.12
CA PRO A 267 20.86 -3.21 -51.43
C PRO A 267 20.39 -1.99 -52.25
N ILE A 268 21.26 -1.46 -53.10
CA ILE A 268 20.99 -0.33 -54.02
C ILE A 268 21.21 -0.78 -55.45
N ALA A 269 20.14 -0.86 -56.21
CA ALA A 269 20.19 -1.15 -57.63
C ALA A 269 20.42 0.14 -58.43
N PRO A 270 20.97 0.04 -59.65
CA PRO A 270 21.55 -1.13 -60.30
C PRO A 270 23.06 -1.29 -60.06
N VAL A 271 23.65 -0.45 -59.17
CA VAL A 271 25.13 -0.33 -59.06
C VAL A 271 25.74 -1.41 -58.15
N GLY A 272 24.91 -2.26 -57.49
CA GLY A 272 25.37 -3.34 -56.60
C GLY A 272 25.99 -2.79 -55.30
N TRP A 273 25.55 -1.64 -54.85
CA TRP A 273 25.97 -1.04 -53.58
C TRP A 273 25.07 -1.49 -52.46
N GLU A 274 25.55 -1.35 -51.22
CA GLU A 274 24.78 -1.62 -50.02
C GLU A 274 24.76 -0.37 -49.13
N LEU A 275 23.57 0.05 -48.73
CA LEU A 275 23.39 1.11 -47.72
C LEU A 275 23.35 0.47 -46.35
N HIS A 276 24.16 0.97 -45.44
CA HIS A 276 24.21 0.59 -44.03
C HIS A 276 23.68 1.74 -43.18
N LEU A 277 22.68 1.44 -42.35
CA LEU A 277 22.17 2.38 -41.34
C LEU A 277 22.55 1.87 -39.96
N LEU A 278 23.25 2.68 -39.19
CA LEU A 278 23.59 2.44 -37.78
C LEU A 278 22.62 3.21 -36.90
N SER A 279 21.81 2.52 -36.14
CA SER A 279 20.86 3.14 -35.23
C SER A 279 21.27 2.89 -33.78
N ASP A 280 21.28 3.94 -32.95
CA ASP A 280 21.56 3.86 -31.51
C ASP A 280 20.30 3.49 -30.75
N PRO A 281 20.24 2.29 -30.11
CA PRO A 281 19.09 1.88 -29.32
C PRO A 281 19.06 2.47 -27.90
N THR A 282 20.12 3.16 -27.45
CA THR A 282 20.30 3.54 -26.02
C THR A 282 19.21 4.47 -25.52
N ALA A 283 18.84 5.49 -26.30
CA ALA A 283 17.80 6.45 -25.91
C ALA A 283 16.44 5.77 -25.74
N ARG A 284 16.05 4.94 -26.72
CA ARG A 284 14.78 4.19 -26.65
C ARG A 284 14.77 3.14 -25.55
N LEU A 285 15.88 2.44 -25.34
CA LEU A 285 16.05 1.48 -24.26
C LEU A 285 15.93 2.15 -22.90
N SER A 286 16.55 3.31 -22.69
CA SER A 286 16.48 4.03 -21.40
C SER A 286 15.05 4.47 -21.08
N VAL A 287 14.33 5.00 -22.06
CA VAL A 287 12.92 5.39 -21.90
C VAL A 287 12.02 4.19 -21.65
N ALA A 288 12.19 3.10 -22.39
CA ALA A 288 11.39 1.89 -22.22
C ALA A 288 11.59 1.26 -20.82
N VAL A 289 12.84 1.19 -20.35
CA VAL A 289 13.16 0.70 -19.00
C VAL A 289 12.60 1.62 -17.92
N ALA A 290 12.73 2.94 -18.09
CA ALA A 290 12.16 3.91 -17.14
C ALA A 290 10.64 3.79 -17.04
N ASN A 291 9.94 3.71 -18.19
CA ASN A 291 8.49 3.52 -18.25
C ASN A 291 8.06 2.17 -17.63
N GLY A 292 8.80 1.09 -17.92
CA GLY A 292 8.56 -0.23 -17.36
C GLY A 292 8.69 -0.23 -15.82
N ARG A 293 9.71 0.43 -15.29
CA ARG A 293 9.92 0.58 -13.84
C ARG A 293 8.81 1.41 -13.19
N LEU A 294 8.43 2.52 -13.81
CA LEU A 294 7.33 3.36 -13.33
C LEU A 294 6.01 2.58 -13.28
N ALA A 295 5.69 1.85 -14.35
CA ALA A 295 4.50 1.00 -14.40
C ALA A 295 4.56 -0.09 -13.32
N GLY A 296 5.70 -0.75 -13.14
CA GLY A 296 5.90 -1.77 -12.10
C GLY A 296 5.70 -1.23 -10.69
N VAL A 297 6.29 -0.08 -10.37
CA VAL A 297 6.11 0.61 -9.07
C VAL A 297 4.66 1.00 -8.86
N SER A 298 3.97 1.50 -9.89
CA SER A 298 2.55 1.87 -9.81
C SER A 298 1.66 0.67 -9.52
N VAL A 299 1.88 -0.47 -10.18
CA VAL A 299 1.15 -1.71 -9.92
C VAL A 299 1.39 -2.23 -8.51
N LEU A 300 2.64 -2.23 -8.04
CA LEU A 300 2.99 -2.62 -6.67
C LEU A 300 2.35 -1.70 -5.63
N GLY A 301 2.33 -0.39 -5.90
CA GLY A 301 1.64 0.59 -5.06
C GLY A 301 0.13 0.32 -4.96
N MET A 302 -0.54 0.06 -6.08
CA MET A 302 -1.96 -0.29 -6.10
C MET A 302 -2.25 -1.60 -5.35
N LEU A 303 -1.42 -2.63 -5.52
CA LEU A 303 -1.54 -3.89 -4.77
C LEU A 303 -1.34 -3.67 -3.27
N GLY A 304 -0.37 -2.84 -2.88
CA GLY A 304 -0.14 -2.45 -1.48
C GLY A 304 -1.34 -1.73 -0.88
N LEU A 305 -1.93 -0.76 -1.60
CA LEU A 305 -3.14 -0.06 -1.18
C LEU A 305 -4.35 -1.00 -1.06
N ALA A 306 -4.53 -1.92 -2.01
CA ALA A 306 -5.59 -2.92 -1.96
C ALA A 306 -5.42 -3.86 -0.76
N ALA A 307 -4.19 -4.31 -0.48
CA ALA A 307 -3.89 -5.13 0.69
C ALA A 307 -4.14 -4.38 2.01
N ALA A 308 -3.74 -3.11 2.10
CA ALA A 308 -3.99 -2.25 3.25
C ALA A 308 -5.50 -2.03 3.47
N ALA A 309 -6.26 -1.75 2.39
CA ALA A 309 -7.71 -1.62 2.45
C ALA A 309 -8.39 -2.90 2.91
N ALA A 310 -7.98 -4.06 2.39
CA ALA A 310 -8.48 -5.37 2.81
C ALA A 310 -8.15 -5.67 4.29
N PHE A 311 -6.94 -5.31 4.75
CA PHE A 311 -6.55 -5.43 6.15
C PHE A 311 -7.40 -4.57 7.07
N LEU A 312 -7.60 -3.29 6.73
CA LEU A 312 -8.43 -2.36 7.49
C LEU A 312 -9.89 -2.83 7.53
N TRP A 313 -10.42 -3.28 6.40
CA TRP A 313 -11.77 -3.83 6.33
C TRP A 313 -11.95 -5.08 7.21
N ARG A 314 -10.99 -6.02 7.19
CA ARG A 314 -11.00 -7.18 8.09
C ARG A 314 -10.95 -6.77 9.56
N ARG A 315 -10.09 -5.80 9.90
CA ARG A 315 -9.98 -5.29 11.28
C ARG A 315 -11.28 -4.65 11.75
N GLN A 316 -11.94 -3.83 10.91
CA GLN A 316 -13.23 -3.24 11.23
C GLN A 316 -14.32 -4.30 11.41
N ARG A 317 -14.35 -5.31 10.54
CA ARG A 317 -15.31 -6.41 10.64
C ARG A 317 -15.14 -7.21 11.93
N GLN A 318 -13.90 -7.49 12.34
CA GLN A 318 -13.60 -8.14 13.61
C GLN A 318 -14.00 -7.30 14.81
N ALA A 319 -13.75 -6.00 14.78
CA ALA A 319 -14.15 -5.07 15.84
C ALA A 319 -15.68 -5.01 16.00
N ARG A 320 -16.44 -4.95 14.90
CA ARG A 320 -17.91 -4.99 14.91
C ARG A 320 -18.42 -6.30 15.49
N ALA A 321 -17.91 -7.44 15.04
CA ALA A 321 -18.31 -8.74 15.57
C ALA A 321 -18.01 -8.87 17.08
N ALA A 322 -16.89 -8.34 17.56
CA ALA A 322 -16.56 -8.32 18.99
C ALA A 322 -17.53 -7.42 19.79
N ALA A 323 -17.91 -6.27 19.24
CA ALA A 323 -18.88 -5.37 19.86
C ALA A 323 -20.28 -6.01 19.95
N ASP A 324 -20.72 -6.70 18.90
CA ASP A 324 -22.01 -7.42 18.87
C ASP A 324 -22.07 -8.53 19.94
N VAL A 325 -20.98 -9.31 20.08
CA VAL A 325 -20.87 -10.35 21.11
C VAL A 325 -20.88 -9.72 22.50
N ALA A 326 -20.17 -8.60 22.70
CA ALA A 326 -20.18 -7.90 23.99
C ALA A 326 -21.58 -7.37 24.37
N ALA A 327 -22.31 -6.80 23.40
CA ALA A 327 -23.67 -6.34 23.60
C ALA A 327 -24.62 -7.49 23.97
N GLN A 328 -24.56 -8.62 23.26
CA GLN A 328 -25.37 -9.80 23.55
C GLN A 328 -25.07 -10.37 24.95
N THR A 329 -23.79 -10.42 25.34
CA THR A 329 -23.41 -10.92 26.68
C THR A 329 -23.87 -9.98 27.80
N ALA A 330 -23.89 -8.66 27.55
CA ALA A 330 -24.42 -7.69 28.51
C ALA A 330 -25.94 -7.89 28.72
N THR A 331 -26.70 -8.04 27.63
CA THR A 331 -28.15 -8.28 27.69
C THR A 331 -28.47 -9.60 28.41
N LEU A 332 -27.75 -10.68 28.12
CA LEU A 332 -27.92 -11.96 28.80
C LEU A 332 -27.63 -11.88 30.30
N ARG A 333 -26.59 -11.14 30.70
CA ARG A 333 -26.28 -10.91 32.12
C ARG A 333 -27.41 -10.18 32.84
N GLU A 334 -27.99 -9.18 32.22
CA GLU A 334 -29.12 -8.44 32.78
C GLU A 334 -30.36 -9.32 32.96
N GLN A 335 -30.68 -10.14 31.94
CA GLN A 335 -31.77 -11.10 32.01
C GLN A 335 -31.55 -12.14 33.12
N LEU A 336 -30.34 -12.67 33.27
CA LEU A 336 -30.00 -13.61 34.35
C LEU A 336 -30.13 -12.97 35.73
N GLN A 337 -29.68 -11.72 35.89
CA GLN A 337 -29.87 -10.99 37.15
C GLN A 337 -31.36 -10.79 37.50
N GLN A 338 -32.16 -10.45 36.48
CA GLN A 338 -33.61 -10.29 36.67
C GLN A 338 -34.29 -11.61 37.02
N ALA A 339 -33.96 -12.70 36.32
CA ALA A 339 -34.48 -14.03 36.62
C ALA A 339 -34.11 -14.50 38.05
N ASN A 340 -32.87 -14.26 38.47
CA ASN A 340 -32.41 -14.62 39.81
C ASN A 340 -33.13 -13.80 40.89
N ARG A 341 -33.43 -12.52 40.66
CA ARG A 341 -34.25 -11.69 41.56
C ARG A 341 -35.67 -12.22 41.69
N LEU A 342 -36.30 -12.59 40.56
CA LEU A 342 -37.64 -13.15 40.56
C LEU A 342 -37.70 -14.51 41.30
N ALA A 343 -36.68 -15.36 41.15
CA ALA A 343 -36.56 -16.62 41.83
C ALA A 343 -36.42 -16.42 43.36
N THR A 344 -35.57 -15.46 43.78
CA THR A 344 -35.40 -15.09 45.20
C THR A 344 -36.71 -14.55 45.79
N LEU A 345 -37.40 -13.66 45.06
CA LEU A 345 -38.69 -13.12 45.48
C LEU A 345 -39.76 -14.24 45.62
N GLY A 346 -39.78 -15.21 44.71
CA GLY A 346 -40.66 -16.36 44.74
C GLY A 346 -40.42 -17.25 45.99
N GLN A 347 -39.16 -17.50 46.34
CA GLN A 347 -38.83 -18.28 47.57
C GLN A 347 -39.23 -17.54 48.84
N ILE A 348 -38.97 -16.22 48.90
CA ILE A 348 -39.38 -15.38 50.05
C ILE A 348 -40.89 -15.37 50.20
N THR A 349 -41.65 -15.21 49.12
CA THR A 349 -43.12 -15.17 49.14
C THR A 349 -43.71 -16.49 49.61
N ALA A 350 -43.12 -17.64 49.27
CA ALA A 350 -43.55 -18.94 49.71
C ALA A 350 -43.33 -19.13 51.21
N GLY A 351 -42.19 -18.71 51.78
CA GLY A 351 -41.87 -18.74 53.19
C GLY A 351 -42.84 -17.88 54.02
N LEU A 352 -43.11 -16.67 53.52
CA LEU A 352 -44.03 -15.74 54.18
C LEU A 352 -45.46 -16.24 54.28
N GLY A 353 -45.92 -16.91 53.24
CA GLY A 353 -47.26 -17.50 53.28
C GLY A 353 -47.46 -18.50 54.48
N HIS A 354 -46.36 -19.15 54.86
CA HIS A 354 -46.34 -20.02 56.03
C HIS A 354 -46.26 -19.22 57.35
N GLU A 355 -45.41 -18.20 57.43
CA GLU A 355 -45.19 -17.38 58.63
C GLU A 355 -46.37 -16.49 58.98
N ILE A 356 -47.17 -16.01 58.05
CA ILE A 356 -48.40 -15.27 58.28
C ILE A 356 -49.55 -16.23 58.68
N ARG A 357 -49.58 -17.44 58.10
CA ARG A 357 -50.64 -18.42 58.41
C ARG A 357 -50.61 -18.92 59.86
N GLN A 358 -49.40 -19.04 60.45
CA GLN A 358 -49.24 -19.51 61.85
C GLN A 358 -49.87 -18.58 62.89
N PRO A 359 -49.51 -17.25 62.93
CA PRO A 359 -50.17 -16.35 63.92
C PRO A 359 -51.66 -16.19 63.66
N LEU A 360 -52.12 -16.21 62.38
CA LEU A 360 -53.55 -16.17 62.08
C LEU A 360 -54.30 -17.40 62.65
N ALA A 361 -53.72 -18.60 62.53
CA ALA A 361 -54.28 -19.79 63.09
C ALA A 361 -54.32 -19.72 64.62
N ALA A 362 -53.25 -19.20 65.28
CA ALA A 362 -53.24 -19.02 66.74
C ALA A 362 -54.26 -17.97 67.21
N MET A 363 -54.38 -16.82 66.47
CA MET A 363 -55.39 -15.81 66.75
C MET A 363 -56.81 -16.40 66.73
N ARG A 364 -57.14 -17.26 65.77
CA ARG A 364 -58.41 -17.91 65.67
C ARG A 364 -58.65 -18.79 66.88
N VAL A 365 -57.69 -19.61 67.34
CA VAL A 365 -57.79 -20.47 68.51
C VAL A 365 -58.01 -19.65 69.79
N TYR A 366 -57.24 -18.53 69.95
CA TYR A 366 -57.43 -17.65 71.11
C TYR A 366 -58.78 -16.91 71.09
N ALA A 367 -59.28 -16.54 69.89
CA ALA A 367 -60.62 -15.96 69.79
C ALA A 367 -61.71 -16.93 70.15
N GLU A 368 -61.69 -18.18 69.59
CA GLU A 368 -62.65 -19.25 69.92
C GLU A 368 -62.58 -19.61 71.38
N ASN A 369 -61.41 -19.63 72.01
CA ASN A 369 -61.25 -19.90 73.42
C ASN A 369 -61.72 -18.72 74.29
N GLY A 370 -61.44 -17.49 73.88
CA GLY A 370 -61.96 -16.28 74.55
C GLY A 370 -63.46 -16.22 74.56
N GLU A 371 -64.12 -16.59 73.44
CA GLU A 371 -65.59 -16.72 73.37
C GLU A 371 -66.15 -17.73 74.37
N ARG A 372 -65.50 -18.89 74.50
CA ARG A 372 -65.93 -19.95 75.48
C ARG A 372 -65.71 -19.51 76.91
N LEU A 373 -64.63 -18.80 77.23
CA LEU A 373 -64.35 -18.29 78.57
C LEU A 373 -65.35 -17.22 78.98
N LEU A 374 -65.74 -16.32 78.05
CA LEU A 374 -66.81 -15.34 78.29
C LEU A 374 -68.17 -16.04 78.58
N ALA A 375 -68.49 -17.08 77.80
CA ALA A 375 -69.71 -17.84 78.01
C ALA A 375 -69.74 -18.58 79.37
N SER A 376 -68.55 -18.74 80.02
CA SER A 376 -68.38 -19.40 81.32
C SER A 376 -68.12 -18.42 82.47
N ASP A 377 -68.33 -17.09 82.24
CA ASP A 377 -68.15 -15.99 83.21
C ASP A 377 -66.71 -15.80 83.72
N ARG A 378 -65.71 -16.29 82.93
CA ARG A 378 -64.23 -16.18 83.18
C ARG A 378 -63.64 -15.00 82.45
N THR A 379 -64.03 -13.77 82.81
CA THR A 379 -63.72 -12.54 82.09
C THR A 379 -62.26 -12.20 82.09
N ASP A 380 -61.48 -12.43 83.16
CA ASP A 380 -60.06 -12.13 83.27
C ASP A 380 -59.23 -12.99 82.33
N GLU A 381 -59.52 -14.26 82.20
CA GLU A 381 -58.83 -15.18 81.30
C GLU A 381 -59.19 -14.92 79.80
N ALA A 382 -60.43 -14.46 79.55
CA ALA A 382 -60.82 -14.02 78.22
C ALA A 382 -60.02 -12.75 77.79
N ALA A 383 -59.83 -11.77 78.72
CA ALA A 383 -59.04 -10.57 78.50
C ALA A 383 -57.58 -10.91 78.14
N GLU A 384 -56.99 -11.92 78.81
CA GLU A 384 -55.64 -12.40 78.47
C GLU A 384 -55.55 -12.97 77.03
N ASN A 385 -56.58 -13.74 76.63
CA ASN A 385 -56.62 -14.24 75.22
C ASN A 385 -56.76 -13.11 74.20
N PHE A 386 -57.52 -12.06 74.43
CA PHE A 386 -57.59 -10.88 73.55
C PHE A 386 -56.27 -10.11 73.52
N GLY A 387 -55.56 -10.06 74.68
CA GLY A 387 -54.21 -9.51 74.70
C GLY A 387 -53.21 -10.28 73.77
N LYS A 388 -53.33 -11.63 73.82
CA LYS A 388 -52.54 -12.51 72.93
C LYS A 388 -52.87 -12.29 71.43
N ILE A 389 -54.14 -12.07 71.10
CA ILE A 389 -54.60 -11.75 69.75
C ILE A 389 -54.00 -10.41 69.29
N ALA A 390 -54.05 -9.38 70.14
CA ALA A 390 -53.48 -8.08 69.82
C ALA A 390 -51.95 -8.15 69.57
N GLY A 391 -51.23 -8.93 70.38
CA GLY A 391 -49.80 -9.21 70.19
C GLY A 391 -49.48 -9.91 68.87
N LEU A 392 -50.29 -10.92 68.49
CA LEU A 392 -50.14 -11.62 67.21
C LEU A 392 -50.47 -10.75 65.99
N ALA A 393 -51.43 -9.84 66.09
CA ALA A 393 -51.77 -8.86 65.08
C ALA A 393 -50.62 -7.86 64.86
N GLY A 394 -49.99 -7.36 65.95
CA GLY A 394 -48.81 -6.54 65.91
C GLY A 394 -47.64 -7.23 65.14
N ARG A 395 -47.45 -8.51 65.45
CA ARG A 395 -46.40 -9.31 64.80
C ARG A 395 -46.61 -9.50 63.28
N ILE A 396 -47.87 -9.67 62.82
CA ILE A 396 -48.19 -9.70 61.39
C ILE A 396 -47.87 -8.34 60.73
N GLY A 397 -48.13 -7.24 61.46
CA GLY A 397 -47.76 -5.89 61.01
C GLY A 397 -46.25 -5.75 60.78
N GLU A 398 -45.44 -6.17 61.75
CA GLU A 398 -43.95 -6.13 61.62
C GLU A 398 -43.46 -6.96 60.44
N ILE A 399 -43.97 -8.20 60.25
CA ILE A 399 -43.62 -9.07 59.12
C ILE A 399 -43.93 -8.37 57.74
N THR A 400 -45.08 -7.71 57.64
CA THR A 400 -45.50 -7.05 56.40
C THR A 400 -44.73 -5.75 56.14
N GLU A 401 -44.38 -5.03 57.21
CA GLU A 401 -43.60 -3.78 57.10
C GLU A 401 -42.15 -4.06 56.69
N GLU A 402 -41.51 -5.08 57.22
CA GLU A 402 -40.17 -5.53 56.87
C GLU A 402 -40.08 -5.94 55.37
N GLN A 403 -41.16 -6.53 54.84
CA GLN A 403 -41.25 -6.85 53.41
C GLN A 403 -41.44 -5.62 52.48
N LEU A 404 -42.23 -4.66 52.91
CA LEU A 404 -42.43 -3.43 52.13
C LEU A 404 -41.13 -2.65 52.01
N HIS A 405 -40.29 -2.67 53.04
CA HIS A 405 -38.95 -2.12 53.03
C HIS A 405 -38.00 -2.86 52.07
N PHE A 406 -38.05 -4.19 52.00
CA PHE A 406 -37.28 -5.00 51.05
C PHE A 406 -37.67 -4.73 49.59
N SER A 407 -38.95 -4.48 49.32
CA SER A 407 -39.49 -4.23 47.97
C SER A 407 -39.25 -2.80 47.43
N ARG A 408 -39.07 -1.81 48.31
CA ARG A 408 -38.88 -0.40 47.92
C ARG A 408 -37.41 -0.16 47.62
N ARG A 409 -37.03 -0.10 46.33
CA ARG A 409 -35.78 0.49 45.89
C ARG A 409 -35.78 1.99 46.12
N SER A 410 -34.93 2.47 47.01
CA SER A 410 -34.63 3.90 47.06
C SER A 410 -33.99 4.33 45.73
N ALA A 411 -34.65 5.22 45.03
CA ALA A 411 -34.14 5.86 43.81
C ALA A 411 -33.09 6.94 44.11
N GLU A 412 -32.47 6.88 45.31
CA GLU A 412 -31.49 7.88 45.75
C GLU A 412 -30.13 7.58 45.09
N GLU A 413 -29.51 8.61 44.49
CA GLU A 413 -28.16 8.49 43.96
C GLU A 413 -27.11 8.57 45.09
N PRO A 414 -25.98 7.85 45.00
CA PRO A 414 -24.90 7.94 45.98
C PRO A 414 -24.32 9.36 46.02
N ARG A 415 -24.25 9.93 47.22
CA ARG A 415 -23.68 11.24 47.50
C ARG A 415 -22.70 11.18 48.67
N ASP A 416 -21.89 12.19 48.83
CA ASP A 416 -21.00 12.30 49.99
C ASP A 416 -21.84 12.69 51.22
N ILE A 417 -21.80 11.86 52.25
CA ILE A 417 -22.56 12.00 53.49
C ILE A 417 -21.62 11.89 54.69
N ARG A 418 -21.93 12.71 55.70
CA ARG A 418 -21.19 12.68 56.96
C ARG A 418 -21.70 11.51 57.83
N LEU A 419 -20.79 10.68 58.36
CA LEU A 419 -21.19 9.55 59.21
C LEU A 419 -21.92 9.98 60.50
N GLY A 420 -21.61 11.17 61.01
CA GLY A 420 -22.37 11.74 62.16
C GLY A 420 -23.84 11.90 61.86
N ASP A 421 -24.24 12.34 60.64
CA ASP A 421 -25.65 12.54 60.28
C ASP A 421 -26.40 11.20 60.21
N VAL A 422 -25.70 10.11 59.76
CA VAL A 422 -26.26 8.73 59.76
C VAL A 422 -26.43 8.20 61.18
N ILE A 423 -25.44 8.46 62.06
CA ILE A 423 -25.51 8.07 63.45
C ILE A 423 -26.65 8.78 64.17
N ASP A 424 -26.76 10.09 64.01
CA ASP A 424 -27.80 10.89 64.63
C ASP A 424 -29.18 10.48 64.17
N GLY A 425 -29.42 10.25 62.87
CA GLY A 425 -30.66 9.75 62.30
C GLY A 425 -31.04 8.37 62.86
N SER A 426 -30.07 7.45 62.88
CA SER A 426 -30.29 6.08 63.40
C SER A 426 -30.62 6.07 64.89
N LEU A 427 -29.93 6.90 65.67
CA LEU A 427 -30.19 7.02 67.11
C LEU A 427 -31.55 7.65 67.44
N LEU A 428 -31.99 8.61 66.60
CA LEU A 428 -33.31 9.23 66.78
C LEU A 428 -34.40 8.18 66.68
N LEU A 429 -34.30 7.19 65.81
CA LEU A 429 -35.29 6.11 65.68
C LEU A 429 -35.31 5.12 66.84
N LEU A 430 -34.21 4.93 67.57
CA LEU A 430 -34.04 3.96 68.61
C LEU A 430 -33.97 4.58 70.03
N ARG A 431 -34.06 5.88 70.14
CA ARG A 431 -33.86 6.66 71.38
C ARG A 431 -34.72 6.19 72.52
N ASP A 432 -35.99 5.97 72.29
CA ASP A 432 -36.95 5.58 73.32
C ASP A 432 -36.69 4.15 73.78
N GLN A 433 -36.32 3.24 72.89
CA GLN A 433 -36.01 1.83 73.24
C GLN A 433 -34.72 1.75 74.08
N ILE A 434 -33.64 2.52 73.68
CA ILE A 434 -32.42 2.58 74.46
C ILE A 434 -32.65 3.16 75.86
N ARG A 435 -33.45 4.22 75.99
CA ARG A 435 -33.77 4.84 77.27
C ARG A 435 -34.65 3.93 78.17
N GLN A 436 -35.65 3.27 77.58
CA GLN A 436 -36.53 2.37 78.31
C GLN A 436 -35.81 1.17 78.89
N ARG A 437 -34.80 0.66 78.19
CA ARG A 437 -33.99 -0.48 78.62
C ARG A 437 -32.78 -0.07 79.48
N GLY A 438 -32.57 1.24 79.74
CA GLY A 438 -31.47 1.71 80.57
C GLY A 438 -30.03 1.46 79.98
N ILE A 439 -29.93 1.40 78.66
CA ILE A 439 -28.67 1.06 77.99
C ILE A 439 -27.74 2.28 77.98
N ALA A 440 -26.50 2.07 78.46
CA ALA A 440 -25.44 3.06 78.34
C ALA A 440 -24.89 3.10 76.90
N LEU A 441 -24.85 4.30 76.29
CA LEU A 441 -24.43 4.51 74.93
C LEU A 441 -23.16 5.32 74.88
N THR A 442 -22.09 4.77 74.29
CA THR A 442 -20.81 5.47 74.00
C THR A 442 -20.73 5.80 72.55
N LEU A 443 -20.60 7.09 72.22
CA LEU A 443 -20.54 7.58 70.83
C LEU A 443 -19.09 7.88 70.42
N PRO A 444 -18.80 7.84 69.12
CA PRO A 444 -17.47 8.21 68.62
C PRO A 444 -17.20 9.70 68.85
N ALA A 445 -15.91 10.07 68.92
CA ALA A 445 -15.49 11.44 69.06
C ALA A 445 -16.02 12.33 67.91
N PRO A 446 -16.30 13.63 68.17
CA PRO A 446 -16.84 14.52 67.14
C PRO A 446 -16.00 14.59 65.86
N GLU A 447 -14.68 14.54 66.02
CA GLU A 447 -13.72 14.56 64.87
C GLU A 447 -13.87 13.30 64.01
N ALA A 448 -14.07 12.14 64.61
CA ALA A 448 -14.28 10.89 63.87
C ALA A 448 -15.66 10.89 63.17
N SER A 449 -16.68 11.48 63.82
CA SER A 449 -18.04 11.59 63.24
C SER A 449 -18.12 12.53 62.02
N ALA A 450 -17.11 13.39 61.83
CA ALA A 450 -17.02 14.26 60.67
C ALA A 450 -16.54 13.52 59.37
N ALA A 451 -16.17 12.26 59.48
CA ALA A 451 -15.74 11.47 58.33
C ALA A 451 -16.83 11.37 57.24
N MET A 452 -16.39 11.50 55.98
CA MET A 452 -17.28 11.47 54.80
C MET A 452 -17.19 10.12 54.11
N VAL A 453 -18.33 9.64 53.63
CA VAL A 453 -18.43 8.42 52.82
C VAL A 453 -19.36 8.66 51.63
N ARG A 454 -19.07 8.05 50.51
CA ARG A 454 -19.93 8.12 49.34
C ARG A 454 -20.95 7.00 49.38
N ALA A 455 -22.16 7.34 49.74
CA ALA A 455 -23.23 6.34 49.96
C ALA A 455 -24.62 6.93 49.68
N ARG A 456 -25.63 6.06 49.74
CA ARG A 456 -27.06 6.47 49.83
C ARG A 456 -27.44 6.59 51.30
N HIS A 457 -27.83 7.78 51.72
CA HIS A 457 -28.06 8.09 53.15
C HIS A 457 -29.03 7.12 53.82
N VAL A 458 -30.20 6.93 53.22
CA VAL A 458 -31.24 6.04 53.75
C VAL A 458 -30.77 4.58 53.84
N GLN A 459 -29.98 4.10 52.91
CA GLN A 459 -29.48 2.72 52.93
C GLN A 459 -28.44 2.51 54.02
N LEU A 460 -27.55 3.48 54.23
CA LEU A 460 -26.54 3.39 55.29
C LEU A 460 -27.15 3.52 56.68
N GLU A 461 -28.14 4.42 56.83
CA GLU A 461 -28.94 4.56 58.04
C GLU A 461 -29.69 3.25 58.36
N GLN A 462 -30.30 2.61 57.35
CA GLN A 462 -30.96 1.31 57.48
C GLN A 462 -30.03 0.22 58.02
N VAL A 463 -28.77 0.16 57.50
CA VAL A 463 -27.77 -0.79 58.00
C VAL A 463 -27.47 -0.52 59.47
N LEU A 464 -27.21 0.75 59.82
CA LEU A 464 -26.86 1.13 61.18
C LEU A 464 -28.03 0.90 62.18
N VAL A 465 -29.25 1.24 61.78
CA VAL A 465 -30.46 0.96 62.60
C VAL A 465 -30.59 -0.55 62.89
N ASN A 466 -30.37 -1.37 61.85
CA ASN A 466 -30.44 -2.81 61.98
C ASN A 466 -29.38 -3.39 62.97
N LEU A 467 -28.14 -2.86 62.90
CA LEU A 467 -27.07 -3.24 63.84
C LEU A 467 -27.35 -2.76 65.24
N LEU A 468 -27.80 -1.51 65.41
CA LEU A 468 -28.15 -0.96 66.71
C LEU A 468 -29.36 -1.71 67.35
N GLN A 469 -30.40 -2.03 66.58
CA GLN A 469 -31.53 -2.77 67.03
C GLN A 469 -31.14 -4.20 67.50
N ASN A 470 -30.20 -4.83 66.76
CA ASN A 470 -29.64 -6.12 67.18
C ASN A 470 -28.87 -6.00 68.50
N ALA A 471 -28.11 -4.94 68.71
CA ALA A 471 -27.35 -4.65 69.93
C ALA A 471 -28.32 -4.38 71.12
N VAL A 472 -29.33 -3.51 70.91
CA VAL A 472 -30.36 -3.21 71.91
C VAL A 472 -31.15 -4.45 72.36
N GLN A 473 -31.44 -5.34 71.42
CA GLN A 473 -32.10 -6.60 71.70
C GLN A 473 -31.22 -7.63 72.42
N ALA A 474 -29.90 -7.58 72.24
CA ALA A 474 -28.91 -8.46 72.85
C ALA A 474 -28.59 -8.08 74.31
N CYS A 475 -28.79 -6.80 74.67
CA CYS A 475 -28.56 -6.31 76.03
C CYS A 475 -29.72 -6.59 76.97
N ASP A 476 -29.51 -7.39 78.06
CA ASP A 476 -30.42 -7.62 79.13
C ASP A 476 -29.92 -6.94 80.45
N GLY A 477 -30.70 -6.04 81.02
CA GLY A 477 -30.35 -5.33 82.26
C GLY A 477 -29.38 -4.13 82.00
N GLU A 478 -28.26 -4.08 82.71
CA GLU A 478 -27.23 -3.00 82.51
C GLU A 478 -26.49 -3.17 81.20
N GLY A 479 -27.14 -2.83 80.05
CA GLY A 479 -26.58 -2.94 78.71
C GLY A 479 -25.66 -1.79 78.41
N GLU A 480 -24.57 -2.06 77.64
CA GLU A 480 -23.62 -1.07 77.09
C GLU A 480 -23.49 -1.30 75.62
N ILE A 481 -23.66 -0.21 74.79
CA ILE A 481 -23.45 -0.20 73.36
C ILE A 481 -22.44 0.86 73.05
N THR A 482 -21.37 0.48 72.30
CA THR A 482 -20.30 1.37 71.88
C THR A 482 -20.25 1.48 70.36
N LEU A 483 -20.38 2.72 69.86
CA LEU A 483 -20.09 3.02 68.46
C LEU A 483 -18.68 3.60 68.37
N ALA A 484 -17.89 3.10 67.43
CA ALA A 484 -16.56 3.63 67.14
C ALA A 484 -16.32 3.77 65.65
N ILE A 485 -15.64 4.85 65.24
CA ILE A 485 -15.20 5.08 63.88
C ILE A 485 -13.68 5.02 63.88
N THR A 486 -13.12 4.21 62.98
CA THR A 486 -11.66 4.11 62.76
C THR A 486 -11.36 4.17 61.26
N THR A 487 -10.21 4.70 60.93
CA THR A 487 -9.73 4.75 59.53
C THR A 487 -8.54 3.83 59.38
N SER A 488 -8.56 2.97 58.37
CA SER A 488 -7.45 2.08 58.05
C SER A 488 -7.18 2.13 56.53
N GLY A 489 -6.10 2.81 56.14
CA GLY A 489 -5.79 3.10 54.73
C GLY A 489 -6.86 3.95 54.09
N ASP A 490 -7.45 3.47 53.01
CA ASP A 490 -8.54 4.09 52.23
C ASP A 490 -9.96 3.67 52.68
N LYS A 491 -10.04 2.98 53.82
CA LYS A 491 -11.32 2.47 54.32
C LYS A 491 -11.70 3.07 55.68
N LEU A 492 -12.99 3.38 55.81
CA LEU A 492 -13.62 3.78 57.04
C LEU A 492 -14.36 2.57 57.67
N HIS A 493 -14.22 2.40 58.96
CA HIS A 493 -14.81 1.35 59.74
C HIS A 493 -15.71 1.97 60.79
N LEU A 494 -17.02 1.76 60.67
CA LEU A 494 -17.98 2.12 61.71
C LEU A 494 -18.43 0.81 62.42
N SER A 495 -18.02 0.67 63.67
CA SER A 495 -18.32 -0.51 64.46
C SER A 495 -19.43 -0.23 65.49
N VAL A 496 -20.31 -1.20 65.68
CA VAL A 496 -21.30 -1.28 66.75
C VAL A 496 -20.94 -2.49 67.61
N ALA A 497 -20.62 -2.25 68.87
CA ALA A 497 -20.28 -3.29 69.84
C ALA A 497 -21.27 -3.26 70.98
N ASP A 498 -21.76 -4.43 71.44
CA ASP A 498 -22.62 -4.64 72.63
C ASP A 498 -21.89 -5.50 73.66
N ASN A 499 -22.37 -5.44 74.94
CA ASN A 499 -21.91 -6.29 76.03
C ASN A 499 -22.85 -7.49 76.30
N GLY A 500 -23.67 -7.85 75.32
CA GLY A 500 -24.62 -8.96 75.38
C GLY A 500 -23.92 -10.34 75.34
N PRO A 501 -24.69 -11.42 75.13
CA PRO A 501 -24.19 -12.82 75.18
C PRO A 501 -23.30 -13.16 73.97
N GLY A 502 -23.18 -12.26 73.02
CA GLY A 502 -22.41 -12.47 71.79
C GLY A 502 -23.05 -13.43 70.80
N VAL A 503 -22.29 -13.77 69.75
CA VAL A 503 -22.74 -14.67 68.68
C VAL A 503 -22.26 -16.10 68.96
N GLN A 504 -23.20 -17.04 68.94
CA GLN A 504 -22.90 -18.48 69.16
C GLN A 504 -21.91 -18.96 68.05
N GLN A 505 -20.92 -19.74 68.46
CA GLN A 505 -19.86 -20.21 67.56
C GLN A 505 -20.42 -21.02 66.38
N ALA A 506 -21.45 -21.79 66.56
CA ALA A 506 -22.09 -22.58 65.48
C ALA A 506 -22.79 -21.74 64.39
N LEU A 507 -23.08 -20.48 64.67
CA LEU A 507 -23.79 -19.60 63.75
C LEU A 507 -22.84 -18.63 63.02
N ARG A 508 -21.54 -18.51 63.37
CA ARG A 508 -20.61 -17.51 62.82
C ARG A 508 -20.45 -17.63 61.37
N ASP A 509 -20.32 -18.84 60.82
CA ASP A 509 -20.09 -19.04 59.35
C ASP A 509 -21.35 -18.77 58.51
N THR A 510 -22.51 -18.81 59.10
CA THR A 510 -23.83 -18.66 58.44
C THR A 510 -24.55 -17.38 58.84
N LEU A 511 -23.94 -16.54 59.67
CA LEU A 511 -24.54 -15.37 60.33
C LEU A 511 -25.20 -14.38 59.34
N PHE A 512 -24.62 -14.25 58.15
CA PHE A 512 -25.13 -13.36 57.10
C PHE A 512 -25.98 -14.07 56.05
N GLN A 513 -26.35 -15.32 56.29
CA GLN A 513 -27.30 -16.03 55.42
C GLN A 513 -28.74 -15.67 55.80
N PRO A 514 -29.66 -15.56 54.87
CA PRO A 514 -31.05 -15.33 55.13
C PRO A 514 -31.65 -16.43 56.05
N PHE A 515 -32.55 -16.02 56.96
CA PHE A 515 -33.28 -16.90 57.90
C PHE A 515 -32.39 -17.55 58.98
N VAL A 516 -31.17 -17.15 59.17
CA VAL A 516 -30.31 -17.59 60.26
C VAL A 516 -30.55 -16.69 61.49
N THR A 517 -31.04 -17.24 62.61
CA THR A 517 -31.29 -16.50 63.83
C THR A 517 -31.17 -17.40 65.06
N SER A 518 -30.65 -16.85 66.16
CA SER A 518 -30.67 -17.50 67.50
C SER A 518 -31.87 -17.06 68.37
N LYS A 519 -32.63 -16.05 67.90
CA LYS A 519 -33.74 -15.45 68.66
C LYS A 519 -35.02 -16.18 68.34
N ARG A 520 -35.86 -16.45 69.43
CA ARG A 520 -37.17 -17.12 69.28
C ARG A 520 -38.14 -16.33 68.38
N GLU A 521 -37.97 -15.03 68.27
CA GLU A 521 -38.88 -14.12 67.55
C GLU A 521 -38.25 -13.40 66.36
N GLY A 522 -37.00 -13.68 66.05
CA GLY A 522 -36.27 -13.01 64.92
C GLY A 522 -36.43 -13.78 63.63
N ILE A 523 -36.71 -13.08 62.52
CA ILE A 523 -36.86 -13.66 61.16
C ILE A 523 -35.50 -14.03 60.54
N GLY A 524 -34.37 -13.47 61.01
CA GLY A 524 -33.02 -13.77 60.51
C GLY A 524 -32.68 -13.10 59.16
N LEU A 525 -33.42 -12.08 58.81
CA LEU A 525 -33.16 -11.34 57.54
C LEU A 525 -32.29 -10.10 57.73
N GLY A 526 -32.27 -9.51 58.92
CA GLY A 526 -31.65 -8.20 59.14
C GLY A 526 -30.16 -8.11 58.78
N LEU A 527 -29.34 -9.05 59.24
CA LEU A 527 -27.90 -9.06 58.96
C LEU A 527 -27.57 -9.41 57.48
N ALA A 528 -28.40 -10.27 56.88
CA ALA A 528 -28.25 -10.60 55.46
C ALA A 528 -28.53 -9.38 54.58
N ILE A 529 -29.60 -8.63 54.85
CA ILE A 529 -29.97 -7.39 54.18
C ILE A 529 -28.89 -6.31 54.40
N ALA A 530 -28.45 -6.15 55.63
CA ALA A 530 -27.41 -5.19 55.98
C ALA A 530 -26.12 -5.43 55.21
N ARG A 531 -25.68 -6.70 55.08
CA ARG A 531 -24.49 -7.04 54.30
C ARG A 531 -24.68 -6.82 52.80
N ASP A 532 -25.85 -7.13 52.27
CA ASP A 532 -26.16 -6.91 50.84
C ASP A 532 -26.15 -5.40 50.49
N ILE A 533 -26.71 -4.57 51.36
CA ILE A 533 -26.64 -3.10 51.22
C ILE A 533 -25.18 -2.63 51.24
N MET A 534 -24.38 -3.09 52.20
CA MET A 534 -22.98 -2.69 52.31
C MET A 534 -22.20 -3.07 51.05
N ARG A 535 -22.44 -4.24 50.46
CA ARG A 535 -21.82 -4.67 49.21
C ARG A 535 -22.26 -3.87 47.99
N GLN A 536 -23.49 -3.35 47.98
CA GLN A 536 -23.96 -2.42 46.92
C GLN A 536 -23.35 -1.04 47.05
N LEU A 537 -22.76 -0.70 48.19
CA LEU A 537 -22.02 0.51 48.49
C LEU A 537 -20.48 0.33 48.41
N ASP A 538 -20.02 -0.71 47.69
CA ASP A 538 -18.60 -1.08 47.54
C ASP A 538 -17.87 -1.35 48.88
N GLY A 539 -18.64 -1.69 49.91
CA GLY A 539 -18.17 -2.04 51.26
C GLY A 539 -18.43 -3.50 51.61
N ASP A 540 -18.32 -3.85 52.91
CA ASP A 540 -18.77 -5.13 53.45
C ASP A 540 -19.20 -4.95 54.93
N LEU A 541 -19.95 -5.88 55.44
CA LEU A 541 -20.30 -6.00 56.86
C LEU A 541 -19.58 -7.22 57.43
N VAL A 542 -18.79 -7.02 58.46
CA VAL A 542 -18.01 -8.07 59.13
C VAL A 542 -18.40 -8.19 60.60
N HIS A 543 -18.25 -9.40 61.13
CA HIS A 543 -18.35 -9.68 62.56
C HIS A 543 -16.94 -9.84 63.11
N ASP A 544 -16.61 -9.07 64.14
CA ASP A 544 -15.32 -9.14 64.82
C ASP A 544 -15.43 -10.02 66.06
N ASP A 545 -14.45 -10.89 66.29
CA ASP A 545 -14.37 -11.69 67.50
C ASP A 545 -14.06 -10.80 68.71
N THR A 546 -14.93 -10.81 69.70
CA THR A 546 -14.80 -10.07 70.96
C THR A 546 -14.78 -11.03 72.16
N ALA A 547 -14.11 -10.63 73.22
CA ALA A 547 -14.05 -11.44 74.45
C ALA A 547 -15.43 -11.50 75.17
N HIS A 548 -16.23 -10.44 75.03
CA HIS A 548 -17.58 -10.30 75.55
C HIS A 548 -18.48 -9.55 74.59
N GLY A 549 -19.70 -9.94 74.40
CA GLY A 549 -20.66 -9.32 73.49
C GLY A 549 -20.45 -9.65 72.04
N ALA A 550 -21.05 -8.85 71.15
CA ALA A 550 -20.83 -8.90 69.68
C ALA A 550 -20.34 -7.56 69.15
N ARG A 551 -19.53 -7.62 68.12
CA ARG A 551 -19.13 -6.41 67.36
C ARG A 551 -19.36 -6.63 65.88
N PHE A 552 -20.12 -5.74 65.28
CA PHE A 552 -20.32 -5.67 63.84
C PHE A 552 -19.71 -4.42 63.27
N THR A 553 -18.91 -4.57 62.22
CA THR A 553 -18.18 -3.46 61.61
C THR A 553 -18.62 -3.29 60.15
N MET A 554 -19.14 -2.09 59.87
CA MET A 554 -19.40 -1.60 58.50
C MET A 554 -18.10 -1.11 57.92
N VAL A 555 -17.61 -1.73 56.84
CA VAL A 555 -16.40 -1.35 56.14
C VAL A 555 -16.79 -0.63 54.87
N MET A 556 -16.33 0.60 54.68
CA MET A 556 -16.69 1.47 53.55
C MET A 556 -15.47 2.13 52.95
N PRO A 557 -15.43 2.41 51.64
CA PRO A 557 -14.42 3.29 51.07
C PRO A 557 -14.56 4.71 51.64
N ALA A 558 -13.45 5.36 51.97
CA ALA A 558 -13.46 6.77 52.34
C ALA A 558 -13.79 7.62 51.08
N ALA A 559 -14.54 8.73 51.25
CA ALA A 559 -14.90 9.60 50.16
C ALA A 559 -13.74 10.47 49.67
#